data_d167ff4b0d8836230e15abfb3f10c2e2
#
_entry.id   d167ff4b0d8836230e15abfb3f10c2e2
#
_cell.length_a   1.000
_cell.length_b   1.000
_cell.length_c   1.000
_cell.angle_alpha   90.00
_cell.angle_beta   90.00
_cell.angle_gamma   90.00
#
_symmetry.space_group_name_H-M   'P 1'
#
loop_
_entity.id
_entity.type
_entity.pdbx_description
1 polymer ?
#
loop_
_entity_poly.entity_id
_entity_poly.type
_entity_poly.pdbx_seq_one_letter_code
_entity_poly.pdbx_strand_id
1 'polypeptide(L)'
;MASRPWQPGGPDWNADIKPGPIEIGFDYNFIMPATGDRVPCVYVENHRVVGLDPKDPIQVSFAQPVGAEPTGKDHPELLRMHPSHGHDQTIVNGISRIGYMSGGKAARWVDQDMADTITTKAVAFLEQNRNKPFFLYFATHDPHVPRVPHPRFVGKSGCGVRGDAIVEFDWCAGEILKTLDRLKLPDNTLVILSSDNGPVVDDGYRDGAVENLNGHRPVGPLRGGKYSVFEGGTRVPFILRWPGRVKPGLSDALVCQIDFLASFAALTGQTLATQDAPDSFNVLPALLGESKTGREHLVEQAGILAWRQGPRKLIEAGKGPRINKATNTEMGNNPTGQFYNLTLDLGETNNLAAQNAETVKSYQSRLNAIRNAGRSRP
;
A
#
# COMPACT_ATOMS: atom_id res chain seq x y z
N MET A 1 -12.32 0.92 -3.83
CA MET A 1 -13.26 2.00 -3.39
C MET A 1 -12.77 3.28 -4.04
N ALA A 2 -13.58 3.90 -4.90
CA ALA A 2 -13.27 5.22 -5.40
C ALA A 2 -13.26 6.16 -4.19
N SER A 3 -12.10 6.78 -3.92
CA SER A 3 -12.01 7.86 -2.94
C SER A 3 -13.02 8.91 -3.34
N ARG A 4 -14.09 9.06 -2.58
CA ARG A 4 -14.85 10.32 -2.65
C ARG A 4 -13.83 11.41 -2.36
N PRO A 5 -13.72 12.44 -3.21
CA PRO A 5 -12.90 13.58 -2.89
C PRO A 5 -13.35 14.07 -1.51
N TRP A 6 -12.38 14.34 -0.64
CA TRP A 6 -12.62 14.94 0.67
C TRP A 6 -13.62 16.09 0.47
N GLN A 7 -14.73 16.03 1.20
CA GLN A 7 -15.70 17.12 1.11
C GLN A 7 -14.99 18.44 1.45
N PRO A 8 -15.36 19.56 0.86
CA PRO A 8 -14.87 20.85 1.31
C PRO A 8 -15.09 20.98 2.81
N GLY A 9 -13.98 21.00 3.60
CA GLY A 9 -14.02 21.02 5.06
C GLY A 9 -13.38 19.81 5.75
N GLY A 10 -13.28 18.63 5.10
CA GLY A 10 -12.74 17.42 5.72
C GLY A 10 -13.48 16.99 7.00
N PRO A 11 -12.97 15.99 7.75
CA PRO A 11 -13.51 15.67 9.08
C PRO A 11 -13.14 16.76 10.10
N ASP A 12 -14.00 16.94 11.10
CA ASP A 12 -13.63 17.73 12.28
C ASP A 12 -12.66 16.93 13.16
N TRP A 13 -11.38 17.26 13.10
CA TRP A 13 -10.31 16.61 13.85
C TRP A 13 -10.42 16.81 15.37
N ASN A 14 -11.29 17.71 15.84
CA ASN A 14 -11.50 18.04 17.24
C ASN A 14 -12.72 17.34 17.85
N ALA A 15 -13.46 16.61 17.04
CA ALA A 15 -14.68 15.89 17.41
C ALA A 15 -14.56 14.39 17.07
N ASP A 16 -15.66 13.67 17.09
CA ASP A 16 -15.73 12.28 16.62
C ASP A 16 -15.54 12.20 15.10
N ILE A 17 -14.51 11.50 14.67
CA ILE A 17 -14.17 11.31 13.26
C ILE A 17 -14.98 10.14 12.72
N LYS A 18 -16.04 10.43 11.97
CA LYS A 18 -16.98 9.47 11.37
C LYS A 18 -17.39 9.89 9.95
N PRO A 19 -17.62 8.92 9.03
CA PRO A 19 -17.37 7.48 9.20
C PRO A 19 -15.88 7.13 9.16
N GLY A 20 -15.49 6.09 9.90
CA GLY A 20 -14.14 5.57 9.98
C GLY A 20 -14.10 4.03 9.89
N PRO A 21 -13.00 3.37 10.29
CA PRO A 21 -12.91 1.92 10.27
C PRO A 21 -13.96 1.20 11.11
N ILE A 22 -14.43 1.81 12.19
CA ILE A 22 -15.51 1.24 13.04
C ILE A 22 -16.79 1.07 12.24
N GLU A 23 -17.18 2.08 11.45
CA GLU A 23 -18.43 2.07 10.67
C GLU A 23 -18.38 1.10 9.48
N ILE A 24 -17.22 0.62 9.09
CA ILE A 24 -17.07 -0.42 8.07
C ILE A 24 -16.86 -1.83 8.65
N GLY A 25 -16.94 -1.98 9.98
CA GLY A 25 -17.02 -3.28 10.65
C GLY A 25 -15.80 -3.67 11.50
N PHE A 26 -14.83 -2.79 11.73
CA PHE A 26 -13.76 -3.06 12.70
C PHE A 26 -14.21 -2.72 14.12
N ASP A 27 -13.88 -3.55 15.11
CA ASP A 27 -14.19 -3.31 16.52
C ASP A 27 -13.24 -2.31 17.18
N TYR A 28 -12.05 -2.14 16.59
CA TYR A 28 -10.98 -1.27 17.09
C TYR A 28 -10.12 -0.78 15.93
N ASN A 29 -9.65 0.44 16.02
CA ASN A 29 -8.59 0.92 15.13
C ASN A 29 -7.63 1.87 15.83
N PHE A 30 -6.38 1.86 15.37
CA PHE A 30 -5.37 2.84 15.64
C PHE A 30 -4.66 3.14 14.32
N ILE A 31 -4.86 4.32 13.79
CA ILE A 31 -4.45 4.65 12.42
C ILE A 31 -3.76 6.01 12.31
N MET A 32 -2.96 6.14 11.27
CA MET A 32 -2.65 7.41 10.65
C MET A 32 -3.81 7.74 9.69
N PRO A 33 -4.47 8.89 9.79
CA PRO A 33 -5.66 9.18 8.98
C PRO A 33 -5.36 9.47 7.50
N ALA A 34 -4.08 9.67 7.19
CA ALA A 34 -3.56 9.85 5.83
C ALA A 34 -2.28 9.01 5.68
N THR A 35 -1.26 9.52 5.01
CA THR A 35 0.09 8.94 4.92
C THR A 35 1.09 9.83 5.64
N GLY A 36 2.28 9.33 5.96
CA GLY A 36 3.28 10.11 6.69
C GLY A 36 3.69 11.43 6.04
N ASP A 37 3.53 11.52 4.73
CA ASP A 37 3.82 12.72 3.93
C ASP A 37 2.69 13.77 3.90
N ARG A 38 1.55 13.51 4.55
CA ARG A 38 0.34 14.36 4.53
C ARG A 38 -0.11 14.77 5.91
N VAL A 39 -0.77 15.95 5.97
CA VAL A 39 -1.44 16.40 7.19
C VAL A 39 -2.85 15.75 7.30
N PRO A 40 -3.38 15.56 8.53
CA PRO A 40 -2.78 15.90 9.82
C PRO A 40 -1.77 14.84 10.28
N CYS A 41 -0.70 15.31 10.91
CA CYS A 41 0.37 14.45 11.42
C CYS A 41 0.05 13.95 12.84
N VAL A 42 -1.03 13.19 12.98
CA VAL A 42 -1.55 12.68 14.26
C VAL A 42 -2.03 11.24 14.13
N TYR A 43 -2.12 10.53 15.25
CA TYR A 43 -2.82 9.25 15.28
C TYR A 43 -4.29 9.43 15.66
N VAL A 44 -5.12 8.54 15.14
CA VAL A 44 -6.53 8.42 15.51
C VAL A 44 -6.76 7.04 16.10
N GLU A 45 -7.29 6.99 17.32
CA GLU A 45 -7.71 5.76 17.99
C GLU A 45 -9.23 5.72 18.06
N ASN A 46 -9.82 4.73 17.43
CA ASN A 46 -11.27 4.66 17.18
C ASN A 46 -11.80 5.90 16.47
N HIS A 47 -12.40 6.83 17.16
CA HIS A 47 -12.97 8.03 16.59
C HIS A 47 -12.26 9.33 16.98
N ARG A 48 -11.18 9.26 17.76
CA ARG A 48 -10.56 10.46 18.35
C ARG A 48 -9.08 10.59 18.03
N VAL A 49 -8.65 11.81 17.82
CA VAL A 49 -7.22 12.14 17.77
C VAL A 49 -6.59 11.85 19.14
N VAL A 50 -5.51 11.09 19.12
CA VAL A 50 -4.77 10.70 20.33
C VAL A 50 -3.98 11.89 20.87
N GLY A 51 -4.12 12.18 22.17
CA GLY A 51 -3.35 13.23 22.84
C GLY A 51 -3.72 14.66 22.44
N LEU A 52 -4.88 14.88 21.83
CA LEU A 52 -5.33 16.23 21.47
C LEU A 52 -5.61 17.07 22.73
N ASP A 53 -4.95 18.23 22.81
CA ASP A 53 -5.30 19.27 23.76
C ASP A 53 -6.48 20.10 23.19
N PRO A 54 -7.64 20.17 23.89
CA PRO A 54 -8.77 20.99 23.44
C PRO A 54 -8.47 22.49 23.34
N LYS A 55 -7.39 22.97 23.97
CA LYS A 55 -6.95 24.38 23.90
C LYS A 55 -6.09 24.67 22.68
N ASP A 56 -5.65 23.64 21.96
CA ASP A 56 -4.84 23.75 20.74
C ASP A 56 -5.52 22.96 19.59
N PRO A 57 -6.70 23.43 19.11
CA PRO A 57 -7.50 22.72 18.12
C PRO A 57 -6.79 22.58 16.79
N ILE A 58 -6.97 21.43 16.14
CA ILE A 58 -6.42 21.13 14.82
C ILE A 58 -7.24 21.79 13.72
N GLN A 59 -6.57 22.47 12.82
CA GLN A 59 -7.10 22.92 11.53
C GLN A 59 -6.31 22.30 10.39
N VAL A 60 -6.99 21.85 9.36
CA VAL A 60 -6.35 21.25 8.16
C VAL A 60 -6.98 21.81 6.88
N SER A 61 -6.15 22.10 5.90
CA SER A 61 -6.58 22.49 4.55
C SER A 61 -5.61 21.94 3.50
N PHE A 62 -6.14 21.49 2.37
CA PHE A 62 -5.34 21.13 1.19
C PHE A 62 -5.38 22.23 0.11
N ALA A 63 -6.14 23.29 0.33
CA ALA A 63 -6.33 24.36 -0.63
C ALA A 63 -5.48 25.62 -0.34
N GLN A 64 -5.37 25.99 0.93
CA GLN A 64 -4.70 27.23 1.34
C GLN A 64 -4.12 27.09 2.75
N PRO A 65 -3.11 27.90 3.11
CA PRO A 65 -2.53 27.95 4.45
C PRO A 65 -3.59 28.15 5.55
N VAL A 66 -3.38 27.50 6.69
CA VAL A 66 -4.17 27.66 7.92
C VAL A 66 -3.23 27.95 9.08
N GLY A 67 -3.61 28.90 9.92
CA GLY A 67 -2.75 29.35 11.03
C GLY A 67 -1.47 30.06 10.56
N ALA A 68 -0.44 30.00 11.41
CA ALA A 68 0.85 30.66 11.19
C ALA A 68 2.02 29.65 11.16
N GLU A 69 1.75 28.38 10.90
CA GLU A 69 2.81 27.36 10.83
C GLU A 69 3.70 27.58 9.58
N PRO A 70 5.02 27.44 9.70
CA PRO A 70 5.93 27.63 8.58
C PRO A 70 5.70 26.56 7.50
N THR A 71 5.97 26.93 6.24
CA THR A 71 5.94 26.01 5.10
C THR A 71 7.36 25.69 4.60
N GLY A 72 7.55 24.51 4.03
CA GLY A 72 8.84 24.15 3.42
C GLY A 72 9.20 25.03 2.24
N LYS A 73 8.20 25.62 1.56
CA LYS A 73 8.39 26.55 0.46
C LYS A 73 8.97 27.88 0.92
N ASP A 74 8.45 28.43 2.02
CA ASP A 74 8.81 29.77 2.50
C ASP A 74 9.97 29.74 3.50
N HIS A 75 10.18 28.60 4.19
CA HIS A 75 11.17 28.42 5.26
C HIS A 75 12.00 27.14 5.04
N PRO A 76 12.73 27.01 3.90
CA PRO A 76 13.53 25.83 3.63
C PRO A 76 14.67 25.61 4.64
N GLU A 77 15.12 26.65 5.34
CA GLU A 77 16.15 26.60 6.39
C GLU A 77 15.71 25.83 7.63
N LEU A 78 14.40 25.61 7.83
CA LEU A 78 13.85 24.84 8.95
C LEU A 78 13.77 23.33 8.64
N LEU A 79 14.11 22.92 7.42
CA LEU A 79 13.94 21.54 6.98
C LEU A 79 15.18 20.70 7.32
N ARG A 80 14.96 19.58 7.99
CA ARG A 80 15.95 18.49 8.12
C ARG A 80 15.92 17.51 6.93
N MET A 81 14.83 17.51 6.16
CA MET A 81 14.65 16.72 4.93
C MET A 81 13.94 17.61 3.92
N HIS A 82 14.59 17.85 2.77
CA HIS A 82 14.08 18.73 1.73
C HIS A 82 13.19 17.95 0.76
N PRO A 83 12.11 18.56 0.23
CA PRO A 83 11.33 17.95 -0.84
C PRO A 83 12.13 17.85 -2.14
N SER A 84 11.90 16.81 -2.93
CA SER A 84 12.34 16.69 -4.31
C SER A 84 11.31 17.29 -5.27
N HIS A 85 10.03 17.06 -4.98
CA HIS A 85 8.87 17.60 -5.70
C HIS A 85 7.62 17.57 -4.81
N GLY A 86 6.75 18.55 -4.95
CA GLY A 86 5.60 18.68 -4.05
C GLY A 86 6.04 18.74 -2.58
N HIS A 87 5.24 18.32 -1.65
CA HIS A 87 5.61 18.12 -0.23
C HIS A 87 6.25 19.34 0.44
N ASP A 88 5.90 20.56 0.01
CA ASP A 88 6.56 21.81 0.42
C ASP A 88 5.66 22.71 1.30
N GLN A 89 4.56 22.14 1.83
CA GLN A 89 3.59 22.89 2.64
C GLN A 89 3.96 22.82 4.13
N THR A 90 3.03 22.65 5.06
CA THR A 90 3.32 22.79 6.50
C THR A 90 4.48 21.91 6.97
N ILE A 91 5.40 22.53 7.74
CA ILE A 91 6.52 21.83 8.38
C ILE A 91 6.05 21.22 9.70
N VAL A 92 6.21 19.90 9.83
CA VAL A 92 6.03 19.18 11.08
C VAL A 92 7.29 18.36 11.37
N ASN A 93 7.88 18.54 12.55
CA ASN A 93 9.13 17.88 12.96
C ASN A 93 10.32 18.10 12.00
N GLY A 94 10.40 19.29 11.39
CA GLY A 94 11.45 19.62 10.43
C GLY A 94 11.28 18.98 9.05
N ILE A 95 10.09 18.47 8.73
CA ILE A 95 9.75 17.87 7.44
C ILE A 95 8.47 18.53 6.93
N SER A 96 8.51 19.07 5.72
CA SER A 96 7.34 19.66 5.08
C SER A 96 6.43 18.55 4.52
N ARG A 97 5.13 18.78 4.56
CA ARG A 97 4.09 17.78 4.20
C ARG A 97 3.26 18.28 3.02
N ILE A 98 2.43 17.42 2.48
CA ILE A 98 1.32 17.80 1.60
C ILE A 98 0.17 18.27 2.47
N GLY A 99 -0.33 19.49 2.22
CA GLY A 99 -1.39 20.13 2.99
C GLY A 99 -0.90 21.05 4.10
N TYR A 100 -1.80 21.83 4.59
CA TYR A 100 -1.60 22.82 5.63
C TYR A 100 -2.29 22.37 6.91
N MET A 101 -1.60 22.47 8.05
CA MET A 101 -2.20 22.25 9.35
C MET A 101 -1.69 23.25 10.38
N SER A 102 -2.53 23.55 11.35
CA SER A 102 -2.15 24.26 12.56
C SER A 102 -2.76 23.61 13.79
N GLY A 103 -2.21 23.92 14.97
CA GLY A 103 -2.66 23.32 16.23
C GLY A 103 -2.27 21.86 16.39
N GLY A 104 -2.86 21.22 17.40
CA GLY A 104 -2.66 19.82 17.74
C GLY A 104 -1.22 19.47 18.12
N LYS A 105 -0.43 20.42 18.63
CA LYS A 105 1.03 20.23 18.86
C LYS A 105 1.33 19.05 19.76
N ALA A 106 0.54 18.84 20.81
CA ALA A 106 0.69 17.73 21.74
C ALA A 106 0.32 16.37 21.13
N ALA A 107 -0.50 16.36 20.08
CA ALA A 107 -0.98 15.15 19.40
C ALA A 107 -0.09 14.73 18.21
N ARG A 108 0.83 15.60 17.77
CA ARG A 108 1.68 15.31 16.61
C ARG A 108 2.59 14.12 16.89
N TRP A 109 2.65 13.16 15.95
CA TRP A 109 3.55 12.02 16.07
C TRP A 109 5.02 12.44 16.02
N VAL A 110 5.89 11.57 16.49
CA VAL A 110 7.33 11.62 16.26
C VAL A 110 7.64 10.65 15.12
N ASP A 111 8.23 11.15 14.03
CA ASP A 111 8.41 10.34 12.81
C ASP A 111 9.21 9.07 13.03
N GLN A 112 10.30 9.14 13.83
CA GLN A 112 11.13 7.98 14.14
C GLN A 112 10.44 6.90 14.97
N ASP A 113 9.35 7.25 15.66
CA ASP A 113 8.68 6.35 16.61
C ASP A 113 7.43 5.69 16.00
N MET A 114 7.13 5.95 14.71
CA MET A 114 5.92 5.43 14.07
C MET A 114 5.86 3.91 14.08
N ALA A 115 6.95 3.25 13.69
CA ALA A 115 7.05 1.80 13.63
C ALA A 115 6.83 1.18 15.02
N ASP A 116 7.48 1.71 16.04
CA ASP A 116 7.33 1.26 17.44
C ASP A 116 5.91 1.47 17.96
N THR A 117 5.33 2.64 17.69
CA THR A 117 3.98 3.00 18.15
C THR A 117 2.92 2.06 17.56
N ILE A 118 2.93 1.89 16.23
CA ILE A 118 1.94 1.04 15.54
C ILE A 118 2.15 -0.43 15.93
N THR A 119 3.40 -0.89 16.01
CA THR A 119 3.73 -2.28 16.40
C THR A 119 3.32 -2.57 17.82
N THR A 120 3.55 -1.63 18.77
CA THR A 120 3.11 -1.78 20.15
C THR A 120 1.59 -1.93 20.26
N LYS A 121 0.82 -1.15 19.49
CA LYS A 121 -0.64 -1.27 19.43
C LYS A 121 -1.09 -2.62 18.87
N ALA A 122 -0.43 -3.11 17.82
CA ALA A 122 -0.72 -4.41 17.22
C ALA A 122 -0.40 -5.57 18.18
N VAL A 123 0.74 -5.51 18.88
CA VAL A 123 1.11 -6.49 19.91
C VAL A 123 0.09 -6.52 21.05
N ALA A 124 -0.29 -5.35 21.57
CA ALA A 124 -1.30 -5.25 22.61
C ALA A 124 -2.67 -5.82 22.17
N PHE A 125 -3.06 -5.57 20.92
CA PHE A 125 -4.27 -6.16 20.34
C PHE A 125 -4.21 -7.69 20.32
N LEU A 126 -3.10 -8.28 19.88
CA LEU A 126 -2.91 -9.75 19.87
C LEU A 126 -2.99 -10.34 21.28
N GLU A 127 -2.36 -9.70 22.27
CA GLU A 127 -2.40 -10.14 23.67
C GLU A 127 -3.81 -10.12 24.26
N GLN A 128 -4.57 -9.06 24.00
CA GLN A 128 -5.94 -8.90 24.47
C GLN A 128 -6.92 -9.87 23.80
N ASN A 129 -6.66 -10.27 22.55
CA ASN A 129 -7.57 -11.09 21.75
C ASN A 129 -7.10 -12.55 21.61
N ARG A 130 -6.03 -12.99 22.30
CA ARG A 130 -5.41 -14.31 22.15
C ARG A 130 -6.34 -15.53 22.35
N ASN A 131 -7.44 -15.34 23.06
CA ASN A 131 -8.38 -16.43 23.43
C ASN A 131 -9.66 -16.44 22.57
N LYS A 132 -9.74 -15.61 21.52
CA LYS A 132 -10.88 -15.54 20.62
C LYS A 132 -10.42 -15.37 19.18
N PRO A 133 -11.24 -15.70 18.17
CA PRO A 133 -10.93 -15.38 16.78
C PRO A 133 -10.70 -13.87 16.58
N PHE A 134 -9.73 -13.50 15.77
CA PHE A 134 -9.45 -12.11 15.43
C PHE A 134 -9.06 -11.97 13.95
N PHE A 135 -9.27 -10.76 13.43
CA PHE A 135 -8.71 -10.29 12.18
C PHE A 135 -7.92 -9.01 12.46
N LEU A 136 -6.62 -9.04 12.20
CA LEU A 136 -5.74 -7.89 12.36
C LEU A 136 -5.27 -7.41 10.98
N TYR A 137 -5.66 -6.20 10.58
CA TYR A 137 -5.09 -5.50 9.45
C TYR A 137 -3.97 -4.58 9.95
N PHE A 138 -2.72 -5.02 9.79
CA PHE A 138 -1.54 -4.35 10.30
C PHE A 138 -0.83 -3.61 9.14
N ALA A 139 -1.21 -2.35 8.92
CA ALA A 139 -0.62 -1.48 7.93
C ALA A 139 0.48 -0.62 8.57
N THR A 140 1.72 -0.83 8.15
CA THR A 140 2.88 -0.04 8.58
C THR A 140 3.04 1.22 7.76
N HIS A 141 3.77 2.22 8.29
CA HIS A 141 4.21 3.38 7.53
C HIS A 141 5.33 3.01 6.55
N ASP A 142 6.34 2.28 7.04
CA ASP A 142 7.52 1.92 6.26
C ASP A 142 7.22 0.91 5.15
N PRO A 143 7.93 1.06 4.02
CA PRO A 143 8.97 2.04 3.66
C PRO A 143 8.46 3.27 2.89
N HIS A 144 7.23 3.75 3.14
CA HIS A 144 6.68 4.97 2.52
C HIS A 144 7.44 6.22 2.98
N VAL A 145 7.42 7.27 2.18
CA VAL A 145 8.00 8.58 2.51
C VAL A 145 7.13 9.36 3.51
N PRO A 146 7.72 10.26 4.31
CA PRO A 146 9.15 10.50 4.51
C PRO A 146 9.79 9.34 5.29
N ARG A 147 10.93 8.86 4.81
CA ARG A 147 11.64 7.76 5.46
C ARG A 147 12.49 8.29 6.60
N VAL A 148 12.10 8.00 7.80
CA VAL A 148 12.77 8.48 9.03
C VAL A 148 12.92 7.29 9.99
N PRO A 149 13.72 6.29 9.63
CA PRO A 149 13.86 5.10 10.45
C PRO A 149 14.38 5.45 11.85
N HIS A 150 13.91 4.71 12.85
CA HIS A 150 14.37 4.88 14.22
C HIS A 150 15.90 4.73 14.27
N PRO A 151 16.64 5.50 15.12
CA PRO A 151 18.12 5.52 15.14
C PRO A 151 18.79 4.15 15.23
N ARG A 152 18.13 3.15 15.86
CA ARG A 152 18.67 1.78 15.94
C ARG A 152 18.80 1.05 14.58
N PHE A 153 18.07 1.52 13.55
CA PHE A 153 18.08 0.93 12.20
C PHE A 153 18.96 1.70 11.22
N VAL A 154 19.35 2.93 11.55
CA VAL A 154 20.18 3.76 10.66
C VAL A 154 21.49 3.07 10.36
N GLY A 155 21.82 2.94 9.07
CA GLY A 155 23.04 2.29 8.56
C GLY A 155 23.00 0.76 8.58
N LYS A 156 21.88 0.12 8.91
CA LYS A 156 21.81 -1.35 9.00
C LYS A 156 21.69 -2.05 7.66
N SER A 157 21.11 -1.41 6.65
CA SER A 157 20.88 -2.03 5.34
C SER A 157 22.07 -1.95 4.39
N GLY A 158 22.94 -0.95 4.56
CA GLY A 158 23.94 -0.58 3.57
C GLY A 158 23.36 0.04 2.28
N CYS A 159 22.05 0.27 2.21
CA CYS A 159 21.33 0.82 1.06
C CYS A 159 20.65 2.17 1.39
N GLY A 160 21.27 2.96 2.25
CA GLY A 160 20.77 4.27 2.67
C GLY A 160 19.46 4.18 3.45
N VAL A 161 18.84 5.33 3.69
CA VAL A 161 17.67 5.47 4.55
C VAL A 161 16.47 4.65 4.05
N ARG A 162 16.35 4.47 2.73
CA ARG A 162 15.28 3.61 2.17
C ARG A 162 15.46 2.14 2.55
N GLY A 163 16.68 1.64 2.48
CA GLY A 163 17.01 0.28 2.92
C GLY A 163 16.80 0.12 4.43
N ASP A 164 17.18 1.12 5.22
CA ASP A 164 17.03 1.11 6.68
C ASP A 164 15.55 1.09 7.09
N ALA A 165 14.68 1.82 6.38
CA ALA A 165 13.23 1.76 6.54
C ALA A 165 12.65 0.37 6.21
N ILE A 166 13.22 -0.34 5.23
CA ILE A 166 12.83 -1.73 4.93
C ILE A 166 13.27 -2.68 6.07
N VAL A 167 14.45 -2.47 6.66
CA VAL A 167 14.88 -3.22 7.86
C VAL A 167 13.96 -2.96 9.04
N GLU A 168 13.49 -1.74 9.20
CA GLU A 168 12.50 -1.38 10.23
C GLU A 168 11.14 -2.05 9.98
N PHE A 169 10.67 -2.07 8.74
CA PHE A 169 9.46 -2.83 8.36
C PHE A 169 9.61 -4.33 8.67
N ASP A 170 10.75 -4.93 8.33
CA ASP A 170 11.03 -6.34 8.64
C ASP A 170 11.02 -6.59 10.17
N TRP A 171 11.56 -5.65 10.96
CA TRP A 171 11.45 -5.69 12.42
C TRP A 171 9.99 -5.67 12.89
N CYS A 172 9.13 -4.81 12.34
CA CYS A 172 7.70 -4.78 12.66
C CYS A 172 7.03 -6.15 12.42
N ALA A 173 7.27 -6.75 11.26
CA ALA A 173 6.78 -8.08 10.94
C ALA A 173 7.33 -9.14 11.92
N GLY A 174 8.61 -9.04 12.25
CA GLY A 174 9.29 -9.91 13.21
C GLY A 174 8.64 -9.85 14.61
N GLU A 175 8.28 -8.67 15.09
CA GLU A 175 7.62 -8.51 16.41
C GLU A 175 6.22 -9.14 16.45
N ILE A 176 5.46 -9.06 15.35
CA ILE A 176 4.18 -9.76 15.22
C ILE A 176 4.40 -11.28 15.28
N LEU A 177 5.35 -11.82 14.51
CA LEU A 177 5.63 -13.25 14.50
C LEU A 177 6.12 -13.76 15.87
N LYS A 178 7.04 -13.06 16.52
CA LYS A 178 7.50 -13.37 17.89
C LYS A 178 6.35 -13.35 18.91
N THR A 179 5.42 -12.41 18.74
CA THR A 179 4.25 -12.31 19.63
C THR A 179 3.33 -13.50 19.45
N LEU A 180 3.04 -13.91 18.20
CA LEU A 180 2.25 -15.10 17.93
C LEU A 180 2.91 -16.36 18.51
N ASP A 181 4.24 -16.51 18.37
CA ASP A 181 4.99 -17.63 18.94
C ASP A 181 4.91 -17.63 20.49
N ARG A 182 5.14 -16.50 21.12
CA ARG A 182 5.03 -16.32 22.58
C ARG A 182 3.64 -16.63 23.12
N LEU A 183 2.60 -16.27 22.36
CA LEU A 183 1.19 -16.55 22.70
C LEU A 183 0.73 -17.97 22.31
N LYS A 184 1.58 -18.79 21.67
CA LYS A 184 1.28 -20.14 21.20
C LYS A 184 0.14 -20.17 20.16
N LEU A 185 0.10 -19.16 19.27
CA LEU A 185 -0.93 -19.00 18.25
C LEU A 185 -0.48 -19.35 16.81
N PRO A 186 0.81 -19.65 16.49
CA PRO A 186 1.23 -19.71 15.09
C PRO A 186 0.52 -20.79 14.29
N ASP A 187 0.21 -21.95 14.90
CA ASP A 187 -0.44 -23.07 14.20
C ASP A 187 -1.92 -22.82 13.90
N ASN A 188 -2.52 -21.81 14.54
CA ASN A 188 -3.91 -21.41 14.34
C ASN A 188 -4.06 -19.97 13.82
N THR A 189 -3.00 -19.42 13.21
CA THR A 189 -3.03 -18.08 12.65
C THR A 189 -2.52 -18.08 11.22
N LEU A 190 -3.36 -17.63 10.31
CA LEU A 190 -2.97 -17.29 8.94
C LEU A 190 -2.32 -15.89 8.95
N VAL A 191 -1.05 -15.81 8.62
CA VAL A 191 -0.32 -14.55 8.43
C VAL A 191 -0.08 -14.33 6.94
N ILE A 192 -0.45 -13.15 6.44
CA ILE A 192 -0.18 -12.73 5.07
C ILE A 192 0.64 -11.43 5.13
N LEU A 193 1.78 -11.40 4.46
CA LEU A 193 2.60 -10.23 4.24
C LEU A 193 2.53 -9.85 2.76
N SER A 194 2.20 -8.60 2.49
CA SER A 194 2.12 -8.07 1.13
C SER A 194 2.39 -6.55 1.12
N SER A 195 2.23 -5.93 -0.03
CA SER A 195 2.32 -4.48 -0.23
C SER A 195 1.13 -4.01 -1.07
N ASP A 196 0.81 -2.73 -1.03
CA ASP A 196 -0.26 -2.10 -1.81
C ASP A 196 0.13 -1.85 -3.27
N ASN A 197 1.40 -1.55 -3.53
CA ASN A 197 1.97 -1.33 -4.86
C ASN A 197 3.46 -1.66 -4.90
N GLY A 198 4.01 -1.66 -6.11
CA GLY A 198 5.44 -1.81 -6.33
C GLY A 198 6.26 -0.63 -5.80
N PRO A 199 7.59 -0.76 -5.77
CA PRO A 199 8.46 0.24 -5.15
C PRO A 199 8.57 1.52 -5.99
N VAL A 200 8.93 2.61 -5.28
CA VAL A 200 9.40 3.87 -5.85
C VAL A 200 10.63 4.32 -5.08
N VAL A 201 11.58 4.94 -5.75
CA VAL A 201 12.82 5.40 -5.11
C VAL A 201 12.67 6.83 -4.63
N ASP A 202 12.41 7.78 -5.55
CA ASP A 202 12.07 9.16 -5.22
C ASP A 202 10.55 9.32 -5.25
N ASP A 203 9.93 9.61 -4.11
CA ASP A 203 8.49 9.86 -3.98
C ASP A 203 8.23 11.14 -3.18
N GLY A 204 9.00 12.18 -3.45
CA GLY A 204 8.75 13.53 -2.97
C GLY A 204 9.79 14.12 -2.01
N TYR A 205 10.80 13.34 -1.58
CA TYR A 205 11.84 13.83 -0.69
C TYR A 205 13.25 13.47 -1.15
N ARG A 206 14.20 14.37 -0.91
CA ARG A 206 15.65 14.17 -1.11
C ARG A 206 16.22 13.47 0.13
N ASP A 207 15.89 12.19 0.28
CA ASP A 207 16.32 11.36 1.40
C ASP A 207 17.57 10.51 1.07
N GLY A 208 18.18 10.75 -0.09
CA GLY A 208 19.34 9.99 -0.56
C GLY A 208 19.02 8.59 -1.10
N ALA A 209 17.74 8.25 -1.28
CA ALA A 209 17.35 6.92 -1.75
C ALA A 209 17.82 6.63 -3.17
N VAL A 210 17.93 7.65 -4.03
CA VAL A 210 18.42 7.51 -5.41
C VAL A 210 19.92 7.23 -5.43
N GLU A 211 20.67 7.98 -4.61
CA GLU A 211 22.15 7.95 -4.59
C GLU A 211 22.70 6.73 -3.87
N ASN A 212 21.98 6.21 -2.87
CA ASN A 212 22.50 5.22 -1.94
C ASN A 212 21.92 3.81 -2.15
N LEU A 213 21.46 3.47 -3.35
CA LEU A 213 20.98 2.11 -3.66
C LEU A 213 22.07 1.04 -3.58
N ASN A 214 23.34 1.40 -3.74
CA ASN A 214 24.52 0.51 -3.65
C ASN A 214 24.33 -0.80 -4.43
N GLY A 215 23.80 -0.70 -5.66
CA GLY A 215 23.53 -1.85 -6.52
C GLY A 215 22.21 -2.59 -6.25
N HIS A 216 21.49 -2.22 -5.20
CA HIS A 216 20.15 -2.76 -4.98
C HIS A 216 19.19 -2.33 -6.10
N ARG A 217 18.42 -3.28 -6.62
CA ARG A 217 17.40 -3.07 -7.66
C ARG A 217 16.03 -3.30 -7.06
N PRO A 218 15.30 -2.25 -6.64
CA PRO A 218 14.05 -2.37 -5.89
C PRO A 218 12.96 -3.20 -6.58
N VAL A 219 12.89 -3.15 -7.91
CA VAL A 219 11.94 -3.95 -8.73
C VAL A 219 12.53 -5.28 -9.21
N GLY A 220 13.81 -5.56 -8.94
CA GLY A 220 14.49 -6.74 -9.47
C GLY A 220 14.49 -6.78 -11.00
N PRO A 221 14.02 -7.87 -11.64
CA PRO A 221 13.93 -8.00 -13.09
C PRO A 221 12.67 -7.35 -13.70
N LEU A 222 11.73 -6.88 -12.87
CA LEU A 222 10.46 -6.32 -13.34
C LEU A 222 10.65 -4.91 -13.91
N ARG A 223 9.72 -4.46 -14.74
CA ARG A 223 9.69 -3.13 -15.31
C ARG A 223 8.71 -2.23 -14.57
N GLY A 224 8.97 -0.92 -14.55
CA GLY A 224 8.12 0.07 -13.91
C GLY A 224 8.38 0.18 -12.41
N GLY A 225 7.33 0.39 -11.64
CA GLY A 225 7.32 0.63 -10.20
C GLY A 225 6.00 1.23 -9.78
N LYS A 226 5.89 1.83 -8.60
CA LYS A 226 4.69 2.57 -8.16
C LYS A 226 4.21 3.49 -9.30
N TYR A 227 2.91 3.57 -9.51
CA TYR A 227 2.24 4.29 -10.62
C TYR A 227 2.24 3.59 -11.98
N SER A 228 2.92 2.48 -12.14
CA SER A 228 3.06 1.76 -13.41
C SER A 228 2.09 0.59 -13.53
N VAL A 229 1.56 0.36 -14.73
CA VAL A 229 0.79 -0.84 -15.06
C VAL A 229 1.67 -2.04 -15.42
N PHE A 230 2.99 -1.85 -15.60
CA PHE A 230 3.94 -2.93 -15.73
C PHE A 230 4.07 -3.76 -14.45
N GLU A 231 4.61 -4.97 -14.54
CA GLU A 231 4.73 -5.91 -13.41
C GLU A 231 5.43 -5.29 -12.19
N GLY A 232 6.40 -4.39 -12.38
CA GLY A 232 7.07 -3.70 -11.28
C GLY A 232 6.18 -2.80 -10.44
N GLY A 233 5.01 -2.39 -10.96
CA GLY A 233 4.03 -1.59 -10.23
C GLY A 233 2.91 -2.41 -9.59
N THR A 234 2.54 -3.52 -10.20
CA THR A 234 1.34 -4.30 -9.81
C THR A 234 1.67 -5.63 -9.16
N ARG A 235 2.82 -6.25 -9.47
CA ARG A 235 3.28 -7.49 -8.87
C ARG A 235 4.06 -7.24 -7.58
N VAL A 236 3.36 -7.28 -6.46
CA VAL A 236 3.90 -7.02 -5.13
C VAL A 236 4.41 -8.30 -4.46
N PRO A 237 5.32 -8.21 -3.46
CA PRO A 237 5.63 -9.33 -2.60
C PRO A 237 4.38 -9.94 -1.98
N PHE A 238 4.33 -11.28 -1.92
CA PHE A 238 3.24 -12.00 -1.29
C PHE A 238 3.78 -13.23 -0.56
N ILE A 239 3.70 -13.22 0.76
CA ILE A 239 4.16 -14.31 1.62
C ILE A 239 3.01 -14.72 2.53
N LEU A 240 2.70 -16.02 2.54
CA LEU A 240 1.69 -16.59 3.42
C LEU A 240 2.34 -17.59 4.37
N ARG A 241 2.01 -17.48 5.66
CA ARG A 241 2.48 -18.39 6.70
C ARG A 241 1.31 -18.90 7.54
N TRP A 242 1.18 -20.23 7.61
CA TRP A 242 0.27 -20.92 8.53
C TRP A 242 0.83 -22.30 8.85
N PRO A 243 1.75 -22.44 9.82
CA PRO A 243 2.48 -23.69 10.06
C PRO A 243 1.59 -24.92 10.27
N GLY A 244 0.45 -24.75 10.92
CA GLY A 244 -0.49 -25.86 11.15
C GLY A 244 -1.24 -26.34 9.89
N ARG A 245 -1.15 -25.61 8.76
CA ARG A 245 -1.94 -25.92 7.57
C ARG A 245 -1.20 -25.80 6.23
N VAL A 246 -0.27 -24.88 6.10
CA VAL A 246 0.41 -24.58 4.84
C VAL A 246 1.86 -25.08 4.90
N LYS A 247 2.25 -25.93 3.96
CA LYS A 247 3.63 -26.41 3.82
C LYS A 247 4.50 -25.34 3.14
N PRO A 248 5.79 -25.21 3.53
CA PRO A 248 6.73 -24.38 2.81
C PRO A 248 6.83 -24.73 1.33
N GLY A 249 6.83 -23.72 0.46
CA GLY A 249 6.91 -23.91 -0.98
C GLY A 249 6.74 -22.61 -1.75
N LEU A 250 6.78 -22.71 -3.08
CA LEU A 250 6.51 -21.63 -4.02
C LEU A 250 5.27 -21.96 -4.85
N SER A 251 4.53 -20.93 -5.23
CA SER A 251 3.33 -21.06 -6.07
C SER A 251 3.33 -19.97 -7.14
N ASP A 252 3.03 -20.36 -8.38
CA ASP A 252 2.80 -19.46 -9.51
C ASP A 252 1.31 -19.14 -9.71
N ALA A 253 0.45 -19.56 -8.79
CA ALA A 253 -0.97 -19.26 -8.85
C ALA A 253 -1.22 -17.75 -8.88
N LEU A 254 -2.03 -17.31 -9.85
CA LEU A 254 -2.42 -15.90 -9.93
C LEU A 254 -3.40 -15.59 -8.80
N VAL A 255 -3.01 -14.71 -7.88
CA VAL A 255 -3.84 -14.26 -6.76
C VAL A 255 -3.81 -12.74 -6.67
N CYS A 256 -4.85 -12.16 -6.11
CA CYS A 256 -4.95 -10.71 -5.90
C CYS A 256 -5.52 -10.43 -4.51
N GLN A 257 -5.12 -9.33 -3.89
CA GLN A 257 -5.60 -8.95 -2.56
C GLN A 257 -7.13 -8.75 -2.51
N ILE A 258 -7.76 -8.36 -3.62
CA ILE A 258 -9.23 -8.27 -3.70
C ILE A 258 -9.93 -9.63 -3.49
N ASP A 259 -9.20 -10.75 -3.64
CA ASP A 259 -9.72 -12.09 -3.44
C ASP A 259 -9.81 -12.51 -1.95
N PHE A 260 -9.22 -11.71 -1.06
CA PHE A 260 -9.25 -12.02 0.36
C PHE A 260 -10.66 -12.10 0.91
N LEU A 261 -11.57 -11.20 0.50
CA LEU A 261 -12.93 -11.22 1.03
C LEU A 261 -13.67 -12.51 0.72
N ALA A 262 -13.67 -12.96 -0.54
CA ALA A 262 -14.31 -14.22 -0.91
C ALA A 262 -13.59 -15.44 -0.32
N SER A 263 -12.25 -15.39 -0.26
CA SER A 263 -11.46 -16.49 0.30
C SER A 263 -11.61 -16.60 1.82
N PHE A 264 -11.69 -15.49 2.54
CA PHE A 264 -11.90 -15.50 4.00
C PHE A 264 -13.35 -15.82 4.35
N ALA A 265 -14.33 -15.43 3.54
CA ALA A 265 -15.70 -15.90 3.67
C ALA A 265 -15.74 -17.44 3.59
N ALA A 266 -15.10 -18.04 2.57
CA ALA A 266 -15.00 -19.48 2.45
C ALA A 266 -14.25 -20.13 3.62
N LEU A 267 -13.15 -19.52 4.09
CA LEU A 267 -12.37 -20.01 5.23
C LEU A 267 -13.20 -20.07 6.51
N THR A 268 -14.10 -19.10 6.70
CA THR A 268 -14.97 -18.99 7.89
C THR A 268 -16.36 -19.60 7.70
N GLY A 269 -16.60 -20.29 6.58
CA GLY A 269 -17.90 -20.93 6.29
C GLY A 269 -19.01 -19.94 5.95
N GLN A 270 -18.69 -18.73 5.54
CA GLN A 270 -19.65 -17.71 5.14
C GLN A 270 -19.91 -17.74 3.64
N THR A 271 -21.12 -17.37 3.24
CA THR A 271 -21.52 -17.24 1.84
C THR A 271 -21.69 -15.75 1.49
N LEU A 272 -21.04 -15.29 0.43
CA LEU A 272 -21.24 -13.95 -0.10
C LEU A 272 -22.47 -13.90 -1.01
N ALA A 273 -23.25 -12.85 -0.87
CA ALA A 273 -24.31 -12.58 -1.85
C ALA A 273 -23.72 -12.22 -3.23
N THR A 274 -24.52 -12.36 -4.28
CA THR A 274 -24.05 -12.14 -5.66
C THR A 274 -23.53 -10.71 -5.87
N GLN A 275 -24.14 -9.71 -5.21
CA GLN A 275 -23.73 -8.31 -5.29
C GLN A 275 -22.54 -7.95 -4.41
N ASP A 276 -22.17 -8.81 -3.43
CA ASP A 276 -21.05 -8.53 -2.53
C ASP A 276 -19.73 -8.81 -3.23
N ALA A 277 -18.74 -7.96 -2.99
CA ALA A 277 -17.40 -8.14 -3.51
C ALA A 277 -17.35 -8.52 -5.00
N PRO A 278 -17.82 -7.66 -5.92
CA PRO A 278 -18.08 -7.99 -7.32
C PRO A 278 -16.85 -8.46 -8.12
N ASP A 279 -15.64 -8.24 -7.58
CA ASP A 279 -14.38 -8.62 -8.21
C ASP A 279 -13.57 -9.67 -7.41
N SER A 280 -14.10 -10.13 -6.28
CA SER A 280 -13.42 -11.06 -5.36
C SER A 280 -13.74 -12.51 -5.72
N PHE A 281 -12.74 -13.29 -6.07
CA PHE A 281 -12.88 -14.74 -6.31
C PHE A 281 -12.40 -15.52 -5.09
N ASN A 282 -13.05 -16.68 -4.83
CA ASN A 282 -12.54 -17.60 -3.83
C ASN A 282 -11.32 -18.34 -4.38
N VAL A 283 -10.14 -17.93 -3.96
CA VAL A 283 -8.86 -18.56 -4.28
C VAL A 283 -8.23 -19.24 -3.06
N LEU A 284 -9.03 -19.53 -2.04
CA LEU A 284 -8.55 -20.13 -0.79
C LEU A 284 -7.71 -21.40 -1.01
N PRO A 285 -8.06 -22.36 -1.88
CA PRO A 285 -7.21 -23.52 -2.14
C PRO A 285 -5.81 -23.16 -2.65
N ALA A 286 -5.69 -22.10 -3.48
CA ALA A 286 -4.39 -21.61 -3.96
C ALA A 286 -3.60 -20.94 -2.83
N LEU A 287 -4.26 -20.14 -1.97
CA LEU A 287 -3.63 -19.51 -0.81
C LEU A 287 -3.11 -20.56 0.19
N LEU A 288 -3.80 -21.68 0.36
CA LEU A 288 -3.40 -22.75 1.27
C LEU A 288 -2.41 -23.75 0.64
N GLY A 289 -2.02 -23.57 -0.62
CA GLY A 289 -1.13 -24.49 -1.33
C GLY A 289 -1.77 -25.82 -1.72
N GLU A 290 -3.09 -25.92 -1.62
CA GLU A 290 -3.91 -27.09 -1.99
C GLU A 290 -4.19 -27.12 -3.50
N SER A 291 -4.04 -25.99 -4.19
CA SER A 291 -4.15 -25.83 -5.64
C SER A 291 -2.99 -25.01 -6.19
N LYS A 292 -2.55 -25.37 -7.39
CA LYS A 292 -1.61 -24.55 -8.18
C LYS A 292 -2.33 -23.56 -9.08
N THR A 293 -3.66 -23.56 -9.09
CA THR A 293 -4.49 -22.68 -9.90
C THR A 293 -5.17 -21.65 -9.00
N GLY A 294 -4.95 -20.39 -9.27
CA GLY A 294 -5.63 -19.25 -8.66
C GLY A 294 -6.71 -18.67 -9.59
N ARG A 295 -6.70 -17.36 -9.80
CA ARG A 295 -7.58 -16.67 -10.77
C ARG A 295 -7.28 -17.11 -12.20
N GLU A 296 -8.31 -17.25 -13.02
CA GLU A 296 -8.13 -17.42 -14.47
C GLU A 296 -7.52 -16.14 -15.10
N HIS A 297 -8.01 -14.99 -14.66
CA HIS A 297 -7.57 -13.68 -15.15
C HIS A 297 -7.56 -12.63 -14.06
N LEU A 298 -6.85 -11.54 -14.32
CA LEU A 298 -6.78 -10.36 -13.46
C LEU A 298 -6.86 -9.10 -14.32
N VAL A 299 -7.65 -8.12 -13.88
CA VAL A 299 -7.60 -6.75 -14.39
C VAL A 299 -6.72 -5.93 -13.46
N GLU A 300 -5.69 -5.33 -14.02
CA GLU A 300 -4.76 -4.44 -13.32
C GLU A 300 -5.00 -3.00 -13.77
N GLN A 301 -4.75 -2.04 -12.89
CA GLN A 301 -4.96 -0.62 -13.17
C GLN A 301 -3.83 0.25 -12.61
N ALA A 302 -3.27 1.10 -13.47
CA ALA A 302 -2.42 2.22 -13.08
C ALA A 302 -2.56 3.35 -14.13
N GLY A 303 -3.67 4.09 -14.08
CA GLY A 303 -4.04 5.10 -15.09
C GLY A 303 -4.64 4.51 -16.37
N ILE A 304 -4.16 3.35 -16.80
CA ILE A 304 -4.74 2.51 -17.87
C ILE A 304 -4.99 1.12 -17.33
N LEU A 305 -5.75 0.30 -18.07
CA LEU A 305 -6.03 -1.07 -17.68
C LEU A 305 -5.10 -2.06 -18.38
N ALA A 306 -4.83 -3.15 -17.68
CA ALA A 306 -4.23 -4.34 -18.25
C ALA A 306 -5.07 -5.58 -17.94
N TRP A 307 -5.02 -6.55 -18.85
CA TRP A 307 -5.58 -7.88 -18.69
C TRP A 307 -4.45 -8.89 -18.56
N ARG A 308 -4.42 -9.62 -17.48
CA ARG A 308 -3.50 -10.73 -17.28
C ARG A 308 -4.26 -12.05 -17.26
N GLN A 309 -3.76 -13.04 -18.03
CA GLN A 309 -4.28 -14.41 -18.03
C GLN A 309 -3.11 -15.39 -18.12
N GLY A 310 -2.88 -16.13 -17.05
CA GLY A 310 -1.67 -16.93 -16.92
C GLY A 310 -0.40 -16.10 -17.14
N PRO A 311 0.51 -16.50 -18.04
CA PRO A 311 1.72 -15.74 -18.32
C PRO A 311 1.53 -14.58 -19.32
N ARG A 312 0.36 -14.42 -19.89
CA ARG A 312 0.09 -13.42 -20.94
C ARG A 312 -0.52 -12.17 -20.36
N LYS A 313 -0.03 -11.01 -20.78
CA LYS A 313 -0.51 -9.70 -20.34
C LYS A 313 -0.75 -8.78 -21.52
N LEU A 314 -1.96 -8.26 -21.62
CA LEU A 314 -2.35 -7.18 -22.52
C LEU A 314 -2.40 -5.88 -21.72
N ILE A 315 -1.73 -4.83 -22.18
CA ILE A 315 -1.89 -3.46 -21.71
C ILE A 315 -2.61 -2.66 -22.79
N GLU A 316 -3.68 -1.97 -22.43
CA GLU A 316 -4.44 -1.14 -23.36
C GLU A 316 -3.62 0.01 -23.93
N ALA A 317 -4.05 0.54 -25.06
CA ALA A 317 -3.53 1.81 -25.58
C ALA A 317 -3.82 2.95 -24.60
N GLY A 318 -2.82 3.76 -24.33
CA GLY A 318 -2.91 4.89 -23.42
C GLY A 318 -2.25 6.14 -23.99
N LYS A 319 -2.90 7.30 -23.81
CA LYS A 319 -2.40 8.62 -24.27
C LYS A 319 -1.62 9.38 -23.22
N GLY A 320 -1.47 8.84 -22.01
CA GLY A 320 -0.73 9.47 -20.94
C GLY A 320 0.80 9.52 -21.19
N PRO A 321 1.56 10.15 -20.30
CA PRO A 321 3.02 10.20 -20.42
C PRO A 321 3.61 8.79 -20.28
N ARG A 322 4.68 8.51 -21.03
CA ARG A 322 5.41 7.24 -20.88
C ARG A 322 6.14 7.15 -19.55
N ILE A 323 6.63 8.29 -19.06
CA ILE A 323 7.42 8.38 -17.84
C ILE A 323 6.75 9.40 -16.91
N ASN A 324 6.52 9.01 -15.67
CA ASN A 324 6.26 9.95 -14.61
C ASN A 324 7.56 10.67 -14.27
N LYS A 325 7.65 11.96 -14.65
CA LYS A 325 8.89 12.74 -14.50
C LYS A 325 9.29 12.98 -13.03
N ALA A 326 8.30 13.08 -12.13
CA ALA A 326 8.54 13.33 -10.71
C ALA A 326 9.24 12.14 -10.03
N THR A 327 8.86 10.92 -10.38
CA THR A 327 9.39 9.69 -9.78
C THR A 327 10.33 8.92 -10.71
N ASN A 328 10.54 9.40 -11.93
CA ASN A 328 11.30 8.71 -12.98
C ASN A 328 10.81 7.27 -13.25
N THR A 329 9.50 7.04 -13.20
CA THR A 329 8.88 5.72 -13.37
C THR A 329 8.24 5.58 -14.74
N GLU A 330 8.50 4.48 -15.48
CA GLU A 330 7.77 4.13 -16.69
C GLU A 330 6.34 3.72 -16.37
N MET A 331 5.36 4.40 -16.98
CA MET A 331 3.93 4.26 -16.64
C MET A 331 3.24 3.10 -17.37
N GLY A 332 3.81 2.64 -18.49
CA GLY A 332 3.17 1.66 -19.37
C GLY A 332 2.27 2.28 -20.44
N ASN A 333 2.15 3.60 -20.53
CA ASN A 333 1.40 4.27 -21.59
C ASN A 333 2.09 4.10 -22.96
N ASN A 334 1.31 3.66 -23.96
CA ASN A 334 1.72 3.55 -25.34
C ASN A 334 0.52 3.86 -26.24
N PRO A 335 0.67 4.62 -27.34
CA PRO A 335 -0.44 4.91 -28.27
C PRO A 335 -1.09 3.67 -28.88
N THR A 336 -0.36 2.56 -28.96
CA THR A 336 -0.87 1.25 -29.37
C THR A 336 -0.88 0.30 -28.19
N GLY A 337 -1.77 -0.69 -28.20
CA GLY A 337 -1.79 -1.74 -27.18
C GLY A 337 -0.48 -2.53 -27.14
N GLN A 338 -0.16 -3.08 -26.00
CA GLN A 338 1.05 -3.86 -25.76
C GLN A 338 0.66 -5.25 -25.28
N PHE A 339 1.40 -6.28 -25.73
CA PHE A 339 1.13 -7.66 -25.36
C PHE A 339 2.43 -8.38 -25.04
N TYR A 340 2.49 -9.05 -23.90
CA TYR A 340 3.70 -9.68 -23.38
C TYR A 340 3.47 -11.13 -22.96
N ASN A 341 4.53 -11.92 -22.99
CA ASN A 341 4.61 -13.24 -22.38
C ASN A 341 5.59 -13.20 -21.20
N LEU A 342 5.07 -13.10 -20.01
CA LEU A 342 5.84 -12.91 -18.78
C LEU A 342 6.73 -14.10 -18.39
N THR A 343 6.49 -15.30 -18.94
CA THR A 343 7.40 -16.44 -18.74
C THR A 343 8.71 -16.24 -19.50
N LEU A 344 8.64 -15.63 -20.69
CA LEU A 344 9.80 -15.44 -21.57
C LEU A 344 10.43 -14.05 -21.43
N ASP A 345 9.64 -13.07 -20.99
CA ASP A 345 9.99 -11.66 -20.91
C ASP A 345 9.34 -11.03 -19.68
N LEU A 346 9.91 -11.34 -18.52
CA LEU A 346 9.43 -10.80 -17.25
C LEU A 346 9.60 -9.27 -17.13
N GLY A 347 10.54 -8.72 -17.90
CA GLY A 347 10.81 -7.28 -17.98
C GLY A 347 9.93 -6.52 -18.98
N GLU A 348 8.96 -7.18 -19.65
CA GLU A 348 8.00 -6.55 -20.56
C GLU A 348 8.69 -5.66 -21.62
N THR A 349 9.77 -6.17 -22.23
CA THR A 349 10.62 -5.45 -23.20
C THR A 349 10.24 -5.71 -24.65
N ASN A 350 9.68 -6.89 -24.95
CA ASN A 350 9.34 -7.32 -26.28
C ASN A 350 7.82 -7.33 -26.51
N ASN A 351 7.30 -6.27 -27.13
CA ASN A 351 5.87 -6.17 -27.43
C ASN A 351 5.47 -7.11 -28.59
N LEU A 352 4.71 -8.13 -28.27
CA LEU A 352 4.23 -9.18 -29.18
C LEU A 352 2.85 -8.89 -29.79
N ALA A 353 2.28 -7.70 -29.63
CA ALA A 353 0.91 -7.39 -30.03
C ALA A 353 0.68 -7.62 -31.53
N ALA A 354 1.61 -7.20 -32.40
CA ALA A 354 1.49 -7.37 -33.85
C ALA A 354 1.46 -8.84 -34.27
N GLN A 355 2.23 -9.70 -33.60
CA GLN A 355 2.30 -11.13 -33.94
C GLN A 355 1.15 -11.96 -33.32
N ASN A 356 0.36 -11.37 -32.42
CA ASN A 356 -0.71 -12.05 -31.67
C ASN A 356 -2.05 -11.32 -31.79
N ALA A 357 -2.35 -10.71 -32.93
CA ALA A 357 -3.50 -9.83 -33.12
C ALA A 357 -4.85 -10.44 -32.69
N GLU A 358 -5.10 -11.72 -32.98
CA GLU A 358 -6.34 -12.39 -32.60
C GLU A 358 -6.43 -12.58 -31.05
N THR A 359 -5.32 -12.92 -30.40
CA THR A 359 -5.29 -13.02 -28.92
C THR A 359 -5.51 -11.65 -28.28
N VAL A 360 -4.86 -10.61 -28.78
CA VAL A 360 -5.03 -9.22 -28.33
C VAL A 360 -6.49 -8.81 -28.47
N LYS A 361 -7.12 -9.05 -29.60
CA LYS A 361 -8.54 -8.76 -29.83
C LYS A 361 -9.45 -9.51 -28.84
N SER A 362 -9.18 -10.79 -28.60
CA SER A 362 -9.93 -11.60 -27.64
C SER A 362 -9.80 -11.04 -26.22
N TYR A 363 -8.59 -10.71 -25.76
CA TYR A 363 -8.35 -10.15 -24.44
C TYR A 363 -8.98 -8.76 -24.26
N GLN A 364 -8.89 -7.92 -25.31
CA GLN A 364 -9.55 -6.62 -25.31
C GLN A 364 -11.08 -6.76 -25.19
N SER A 365 -11.67 -7.73 -25.88
CA SER A 365 -13.11 -8.00 -25.82
C SER A 365 -13.52 -8.43 -24.41
N ARG A 366 -12.75 -9.31 -23.75
CA ARG A 366 -13.01 -9.76 -22.37
C ARG A 366 -12.88 -8.61 -21.37
N LEU A 367 -11.83 -7.78 -21.51
CA LEU A 367 -11.63 -6.60 -20.67
C LEU A 367 -12.78 -5.61 -20.81
N ASN A 368 -13.26 -5.38 -22.05
CA ASN A 368 -14.42 -4.54 -22.30
C ASN A 368 -15.70 -5.11 -21.72
N ALA A 369 -15.89 -6.43 -21.74
CA ALA A 369 -17.05 -7.07 -21.13
C ALA A 369 -17.09 -6.84 -19.62
N ILE A 370 -15.96 -6.98 -18.92
CA ILE A 370 -15.87 -6.68 -17.47
C ILE A 370 -16.14 -5.18 -17.20
N ARG A 371 -15.52 -4.30 -18.02
CA ARG A 371 -15.75 -2.85 -17.89
C ARG A 371 -17.24 -2.50 -18.02
N ASN A 372 -17.93 -3.08 -18.99
CA ASN A 372 -19.36 -2.82 -19.22
C ASN A 372 -20.24 -3.46 -18.15
N ALA A 373 -19.87 -4.62 -17.63
CA ALA A 373 -20.57 -5.28 -16.53
C ALA A 373 -20.36 -4.60 -15.19
N GLY A 374 -19.29 -3.81 -15.02
CA GLY A 374 -18.87 -3.19 -13.75
C GLY A 374 -18.43 -4.20 -12.70
N ARG A 375 -18.13 -5.45 -13.10
CA ARG A 375 -17.74 -6.56 -12.23
C ARG A 375 -17.01 -7.64 -13.00
N SER A 376 -16.07 -8.33 -12.35
CA SER A 376 -15.35 -9.46 -12.94
C SER A 376 -15.88 -10.83 -12.49
N ARG A 377 -16.54 -10.90 -11.33
CA ARG A 377 -17.23 -12.12 -10.86
C ARG A 377 -18.60 -12.24 -11.54
N PRO A 378 -19.02 -13.44 -11.98
CA PRO A 378 -20.34 -13.71 -12.56
C PRO A 378 -21.51 -13.30 -11.69
#